data_fbec32975a353b650417aefd1ce9e32e
#
_entry.id   fbec32975a353b650417aefd1ce9e32e
#
_cell.length_a   1.000
_cell.length_b   1.000
_cell.length_c   1.000
_cell.angle_alpha   90.00
_cell.angle_beta   90.00
_cell.angle_gamma   90.00
#
_symmetry.space_group_name_H-M   'P 1'
#
loop_
_entity.id
_entity.type
_entity.pdbx_description
1 polymer ?
#
loop_
_entity_poly.entity_id
_entity_poly.type
_entity_poly.pdbx_seq_one_letter_code
_entity_poly.pdbx_strand_id
1 'polypeptide(L)'
;MTARKNFPTVPIEEVPSSTLFEDRGSYRPVVMVVDDESSIADTLSEILSRSGYAAVTAYDGDSALESALLMPPEMLISDVALPGMNGIDLAITIKRIFPDCKIILFSGQASTADLLAAANRDGHQFVLLNKPVHPTDLLARIADGLKHRKSQHAATV
;
A
#
# COMPACT_ATOMS: atom_id res chain seq x y z
N MET A 1 -58.68 -17.02 -10.29
CA MET A 1 -58.50 -15.58 -10.06
C MET A 1 -57.13 -15.35 -9.41
N THR A 2 -56.19 -14.94 -10.21
CA THR A 2 -54.86 -14.58 -9.73
C THR A 2 -54.86 -13.13 -9.32
N ALA A 3 -54.81 -12.89 -8.01
CA ALA A 3 -54.61 -11.55 -7.50
C ALA A 3 -53.22 -11.05 -7.92
N ARG A 4 -53.16 -10.08 -8.80
CA ARG A 4 -51.93 -9.35 -9.06
C ARG A 4 -51.53 -8.63 -7.77
N LYS A 5 -50.46 -9.09 -7.12
CA LYS A 5 -49.85 -8.34 -6.06
C LYS A 5 -49.28 -7.06 -6.69
N ASN A 6 -49.96 -5.93 -6.50
CA ASN A 6 -49.40 -4.65 -6.79
C ASN A 6 -48.23 -4.43 -5.83
N PHE A 7 -47.03 -4.69 -6.26
CA PHE A 7 -45.86 -4.17 -5.58
C PHE A 7 -45.88 -2.65 -5.74
N PRO A 8 -45.77 -1.89 -4.68
CA PRO A 8 -45.60 -0.45 -4.81
C PRO A 8 -44.37 -0.21 -5.66
N THR A 9 -44.56 0.39 -6.81
CA THR A 9 -43.47 0.95 -7.60
C THR A 9 -42.86 2.06 -6.76
N VAL A 10 -41.79 1.73 -6.02
CA VAL A 10 -40.97 2.77 -5.42
C VAL A 10 -40.43 3.60 -6.58
N PRO A 11 -40.69 4.90 -6.65
CA PRO A 11 -40.06 5.72 -7.66
C PRO A 11 -38.55 5.54 -7.49
N ILE A 12 -37.90 5.09 -8.54
CA ILE A 12 -36.44 5.14 -8.61
C ILE A 12 -36.14 6.63 -8.60
N GLU A 13 -35.86 7.17 -7.41
CA GLU A 13 -35.28 8.50 -7.35
C GLU A 13 -34.06 8.46 -8.25
N GLU A 14 -34.07 9.24 -9.31
CA GLU A 14 -32.90 9.42 -10.14
C GLU A 14 -31.79 9.90 -9.22
N VAL A 15 -30.92 8.97 -8.81
CA VAL A 15 -29.68 9.32 -8.15
C VAL A 15 -28.96 10.27 -9.11
N PRO A 16 -28.72 11.53 -8.71
CA PRO A 16 -28.08 12.47 -9.61
C PRO A 16 -26.78 11.85 -10.12
N SER A 17 -26.60 11.87 -11.43
CA SER A 17 -25.43 11.26 -12.09
C SER A 17 -24.10 11.75 -11.52
N SER A 18 -24.08 12.91 -10.87
CA SER A 18 -22.93 13.42 -10.15
C SER A 18 -22.49 12.52 -8.97
N THR A 19 -23.43 11.86 -8.30
CA THR A 19 -23.13 10.99 -7.15
C THR A 19 -22.51 9.66 -7.60
N LEU A 20 -22.87 9.19 -8.79
CA LEU A 20 -22.30 7.97 -9.38
C LEU A 20 -20.87 8.20 -9.92
N PHE A 21 -20.53 9.45 -10.26
CA PHE A 21 -19.19 9.79 -10.73
C PHE A 21 -18.21 10.14 -9.60
N GLU A 22 -18.69 10.65 -8.47
CA GLU A 22 -17.85 10.93 -7.30
C GLU A 22 -17.30 9.64 -6.70
N ASP A 23 -18.08 8.55 -6.72
CA ASP A 23 -17.63 7.23 -6.23
C ASP A 23 -16.59 6.57 -7.15
N ARG A 24 -16.55 6.92 -8.44
CA ARG A 24 -15.51 6.44 -9.38
C ARG A 24 -14.21 7.23 -9.29
N GLY A 25 -14.24 8.43 -8.70
CA GLY A 25 -13.07 9.28 -8.49
C GLY A 25 -12.31 8.95 -7.22
N SER A 26 -12.82 8.06 -6.36
CA SER A 26 -12.21 7.69 -5.08
C SER A 26 -11.34 6.44 -5.16
N TYR A 27 -10.59 6.26 -6.27
CA TYR A 27 -9.57 5.24 -6.33
C TYR A 27 -8.52 5.51 -5.24
N ARG A 28 -8.38 4.54 -4.33
CA ARG A 28 -7.42 4.61 -3.25
C ARG A 28 -6.29 3.63 -3.52
N PRO A 29 -5.08 4.10 -3.82
CA PRO A 29 -3.94 3.19 -3.97
C PRO A 29 -3.72 2.38 -2.70
N VAL A 30 -3.47 1.09 -2.88
CA VAL A 30 -3.21 0.17 -1.76
C VAL A 30 -1.76 0.34 -1.31
N VAL A 31 -1.58 0.78 -0.07
CA VAL A 31 -0.28 0.92 0.58
C VAL A 31 -0.23 -0.03 1.77
N MET A 32 0.72 -0.96 1.74
CA MET A 32 0.92 -1.91 2.84
C MET A 32 1.98 -1.39 3.79
N VAL A 33 1.68 -1.39 5.08
CA VAL A 33 2.58 -0.98 6.15
C VAL A 33 2.92 -2.19 7.01
N VAL A 34 4.21 -2.48 7.16
CA VAL A 34 4.70 -3.63 7.94
C VAL A 34 5.70 -3.14 8.98
N ASP A 35 5.36 -3.30 10.24
CA ASP A 35 6.22 -3.00 11.38
C ASP A 35 5.79 -3.88 12.56
N ASP A 36 6.73 -4.49 13.26
CA ASP A 36 6.43 -5.33 14.43
C ASP A 36 5.99 -4.52 15.65
N GLU A 37 6.32 -3.23 15.69
CA GLU A 37 5.73 -2.31 16.67
C GLU A 37 4.33 -1.89 16.18
N SER A 38 3.29 -2.51 16.74
CA SER A 38 1.91 -2.28 16.32
C SER A 38 1.50 -0.81 16.41
N SER A 39 1.98 -0.09 17.42
CA SER A 39 1.69 1.34 17.55
C SER A 39 2.21 2.16 16.37
N ILE A 40 3.36 1.83 15.85
CA ILE A 40 3.94 2.50 14.66
C ILE A 40 3.15 2.13 13.41
N ALA A 41 2.93 0.83 13.18
CA ALA A 41 2.20 0.35 12.01
C ALA A 41 0.77 0.93 11.97
N ASP A 42 0.06 0.91 13.08
CA ASP A 42 -1.31 1.40 13.17
C ASP A 42 -1.39 2.91 12.98
N THR A 43 -0.45 3.66 13.56
CA THR A 43 -0.39 5.12 13.39
C THR A 43 -0.13 5.51 11.95
N LEU A 44 0.84 4.86 11.29
CA LEU A 44 1.12 5.12 9.87
C LEU A 44 -0.07 4.75 8.99
N SER A 45 -0.71 3.63 9.25
CA SER A 45 -1.90 3.19 8.51
C SER A 45 -3.06 4.19 8.65
N GLU A 46 -3.26 4.74 9.84
CA GLU A 46 -4.27 5.77 10.06
C GLU A 46 -3.97 7.05 9.28
N ILE A 47 -2.72 7.51 9.31
CA ILE A 47 -2.28 8.69 8.55
C ILE A 47 -2.50 8.47 7.06
N LEU A 48 -2.14 7.31 6.53
CA LEU A 48 -2.34 6.96 5.13
C LEU A 48 -3.81 6.92 4.74
N SER A 49 -4.65 6.32 5.58
CA SER A 49 -6.09 6.24 5.34
C SER A 49 -6.73 7.63 5.27
N ARG A 50 -6.31 8.55 6.13
CA ARG A 50 -6.76 9.95 6.11
C ARG A 50 -6.21 10.74 4.92
N SER A 51 -5.12 10.27 4.33
CA SER A 51 -4.46 10.93 3.20
C SER A 51 -4.90 10.40 1.83
N GLY A 52 -5.91 9.53 1.78
CA GLY A 52 -6.51 9.06 0.54
C GLY A 52 -6.00 7.69 0.06
N TYR A 53 -5.27 6.95 0.87
CA TYR A 53 -4.79 5.61 0.54
C TYR A 53 -5.63 4.52 1.20
N ALA A 54 -5.66 3.34 0.59
CA ALA A 54 -6.17 2.14 1.22
C ALA A 54 -5.01 1.46 1.97
N ALA A 55 -4.93 1.67 3.28
CA ALA A 55 -3.86 1.14 4.09
C ALA A 55 -4.14 -0.31 4.50
N VAL A 56 -3.17 -1.19 4.30
CA VAL A 56 -3.16 -2.57 4.79
C VAL A 56 -2.04 -2.69 5.80
N THR A 57 -2.34 -3.19 6.99
CA THR A 57 -1.39 -3.26 8.10
C THR A 57 -1.01 -4.72 8.37
N ALA A 58 0.28 -4.97 8.54
CA ALA A 58 0.80 -6.26 8.99
C ALA A 58 1.93 -6.03 10.01
N TYR A 59 2.16 -7.00 10.88
CA TYR A 59 3.13 -6.87 11.96
C TYR A 59 4.33 -7.83 11.82
N ASP A 60 4.31 -8.66 10.79
CA ASP A 60 5.40 -9.55 10.42
C ASP A 60 5.37 -9.84 8.91
N GLY A 61 6.47 -10.42 8.42
CA GLY A 61 6.64 -10.67 6.98
C GLY A 61 5.66 -11.71 6.42
N ASP A 62 5.38 -12.77 7.18
CA ASP A 62 4.49 -13.84 6.71
C ASP A 62 3.05 -13.34 6.58
N SER A 63 2.56 -12.63 7.58
CA SER A 63 1.23 -11.99 7.54
C SER A 63 1.13 -10.97 6.41
N ALA A 64 2.21 -10.23 6.15
CA ALA A 64 2.27 -9.27 5.06
C ALA A 64 2.11 -9.97 3.70
N LEU A 65 2.78 -11.09 3.49
CA LEU A 65 2.66 -11.86 2.25
C LEU A 65 1.24 -12.41 2.06
N GLU A 66 0.63 -12.94 3.09
CA GLU A 66 -0.74 -13.43 3.03
C GLU A 66 -1.72 -12.30 2.66
N SER A 67 -1.56 -11.14 3.30
CA SER A 67 -2.39 -9.96 3.01
C SER A 67 -2.16 -9.44 1.59
N ALA A 68 -0.92 -9.45 1.10
CA ALA A 68 -0.58 -9.01 -0.25
C ALA A 68 -1.23 -9.87 -1.34
N LEU A 69 -1.36 -11.17 -1.09
CA LEU A 69 -2.04 -12.07 -2.04
C LEU A 69 -3.55 -11.80 -2.11
N LEU A 70 -4.15 -11.36 -1.01
CA LEU A 70 -5.57 -10.99 -0.97
C LEU A 70 -5.83 -9.57 -1.51
N MET A 71 -4.93 -8.65 -1.22
CA MET A 71 -5.00 -7.25 -1.63
C MET A 71 -3.64 -6.78 -2.13
N PRO A 72 -3.35 -6.95 -3.43
CA PRO A 72 -2.05 -6.60 -4.01
C PRO A 72 -1.67 -5.14 -3.75
N PRO A 73 -0.53 -4.88 -3.11
CA PRO A 73 -0.12 -3.52 -2.82
C PRO A 73 0.51 -2.83 -4.03
N GLU A 74 0.24 -1.56 -4.19
CA GLU A 74 0.94 -0.69 -5.13
C GLU A 74 2.23 -0.15 -4.52
N MET A 75 2.28 -0.10 -3.19
CA MET A 75 3.47 0.27 -2.44
C MET A 75 3.55 -0.53 -1.16
N LEU A 76 4.77 -0.96 -0.83
CA LEU A 76 5.12 -1.58 0.44
C LEU A 76 6.00 -0.62 1.23
N ILE A 77 5.63 -0.37 2.48
CA ILE A 77 6.45 0.34 3.47
C ILE A 77 6.73 -0.65 4.59
N SER A 78 7.98 -0.99 4.80
CA SER A 78 8.35 -2.00 5.80
C SER A 78 9.55 -1.57 6.62
N ASP A 79 9.51 -1.89 7.92
CA ASP A 79 10.71 -1.93 8.73
C ASP A 79 11.64 -3.04 8.20
N VAL A 80 12.93 -2.78 8.18
CA VAL A 80 13.93 -3.81 7.85
C VAL A 80 14.04 -4.84 8.95
N ALA A 81 14.04 -4.41 10.20
CA ALA A 81 14.17 -5.29 11.37
C ALA A 81 12.80 -5.88 11.77
N LEU A 82 12.41 -6.97 11.13
CA LEU A 82 11.22 -7.73 11.49
C LEU A 82 11.60 -9.08 12.08
N PRO A 83 10.79 -9.63 13.00
CA PRO A 83 11.02 -10.98 13.52
C PRO A 83 10.78 -12.03 12.43
N GLY A 84 11.63 -13.05 12.36
CA GLY A 84 11.57 -14.06 11.31
C GLY A 84 12.09 -13.53 9.98
N MET A 85 11.23 -13.41 8.99
CA MET A 85 11.57 -12.80 7.70
C MET A 85 11.85 -11.31 7.88
N ASN A 86 13.04 -10.82 7.51
CA ASN A 86 13.34 -9.40 7.57
C ASN A 86 12.65 -8.62 6.44
N GLY A 87 12.61 -7.28 6.57
CA GLY A 87 11.91 -6.43 5.61
C GLY A 87 12.53 -6.43 4.21
N ILE A 88 13.82 -6.70 4.08
CA ILE A 88 14.49 -6.81 2.78
C ILE A 88 14.06 -8.09 2.05
N ASP A 89 14.02 -9.22 2.74
CA ASP A 89 13.53 -10.48 2.18
C ASP A 89 12.05 -10.37 1.79
N LEU A 90 11.24 -9.71 2.62
CA LEU A 90 9.86 -9.41 2.31
C LEU A 90 9.75 -8.57 1.03
N ALA A 91 10.53 -7.51 0.91
CA ALA A 91 10.55 -6.62 -0.25
C ALA A 91 10.94 -7.38 -1.54
N ILE A 92 11.94 -8.21 -1.47
CA ILE A 92 12.38 -9.06 -2.60
C ILE A 92 11.25 -9.99 -3.03
N THR A 93 10.61 -10.65 -2.08
CA THR A 93 9.49 -11.57 -2.36
C THR A 93 8.31 -10.84 -2.96
N ILE A 94 7.93 -9.69 -2.41
CA ILE A 94 6.85 -8.84 -2.96
C ILE A 94 7.16 -8.40 -4.38
N LYS A 95 8.39 -7.99 -4.67
CA LYS A 95 8.82 -7.59 -6.02
C LYS A 95 8.76 -8.73 -7.03
N ARG A 96 9.02 -9.95 -6.61
CA ARG A 96 8.90 -11.13 -7.50
C ARG A 96 7.44 -11.41 -7.87
N ILE A 97 6.52 -11.26 -6.91
CA ILE A 97 5.09 -11.51 -7.11
C ILE A 97 4.42 -10.32 -7.80
N PHE A 98 4.76 -9.10 -7.37
CA PHE A 98 4.20 -7.84 -7.84
C PHE A 98 5.31 -6.90 -8.33
N PRO A 99 5.81 -7.08 -9.57
CA PRO A 99 6.98 -6.32 -10.06
C PRO A 99 6.79 -4.80 -10.06
N ASP A 100 5.55 -4.33 -10.17
CA ASP A 100 5.24 -2.90 -10.21
C ASP A 100 5.10 -2.27 -8.82
N CYS A 101 5.10 -3.08 -7.76
CA CYS A 101 5.04 -2.59 -6.39
C CYS A 101 6.26 -1.75 -6.05
N LYS A 102 6.06 -0.54 -5.56
CA LYS A 102 7.13 0.33 -5.07
C LYS A 102 7.48 -0.02 -3.64
N ILE A 103 8.74 0.07 -3.28
CA ILE A 103 9.24 -0.35 -1.97
C ILE A 103 9.93 0.81 -1.26
N ILE A 104 9.50 1.08 -0.04
CA ILE A 104 10.17 1.96 0.91
C ILE A 104 10.51 1.14 2.16
N LEU A 105 11.76 1.15 2.56
CA LEU A 105 12.23 0.47 3.76
C LEU A 105 12.63 1.47 4.83
N PHE A 106 12.27 1.17 6.06
CA PHE A 106 12.69 1.93 7.23
C PHE A 106 13.79 1.21 8.00
N SER A 107 14.78 1.95 8.44
CA SER A 107 15.84 1.41 9.29
C SER A 107 16.17 2.35 10.44
N GLY A 108 16.23 1.79 11.63
CA GLY A 108 16.74 2.47 12.82
C GLY A 108 18.13 2.02 13.24
N GLN A 109 18.73 1.06 12.56
CA GLN A 109 19.98 0.42 12.96
C GLN A 109 21.04 0.47 11.86
N ALA A 110 22.30 0.69 12.28
CA ALA A 110 23.45 0.72 11.36
C ALA A 110 23.73 -0.64 10.66
N SER A 111 23.36 -1.77 11.29
CA SER A 111 23.53 -3.12 10.72
C SER A 111 22.70 -3.35 9.45
N THR A 112 21.74 -2.53 9.19
CA THR A 112 20.89 -2.60 8.00
C THR A 112 21.66 -2.27 6.71
N ALA A 113 22.73 -1.49 6.81
CA ALA A 113 23.55 -1.11 5.65
C ALA A 113 24.15 -2.32 4.93
N ASP A 114 24.57 -3.34 5.66
CA ASP A 114 25.14 -4.56 5.07
C ASP A 114 24.09 -5.39 4.33
N LEU A 115 22.90 -5.51 4.89
CA LEU A 115 21.79 -6.21 4.26
C LEU A 115 21.31 -5.49 2.99
N LEU A 116 21.26 -4.17 3.04
CA LEU A 116 20.91 -3.36 1.88
C LEU A 116 21.97 -3.42 0.79
N ALA A 117 23.25 -3.39 1.15
CA ALA A 117 24.34 -3.57 0.20
C ALA A 117 24.29 -4.94 -0.49
N ALA A 118 23.95 -6.00 0.24
CA ALA A 118 23.76 -7.31 -0.34
C ALA A 118 22.59 -7.34 -1.34
N ALA A 119 21.46 -6.72 -1.01
CA ALA A 119 20.31 -6.61 -1.90
C ALA A 119 20.64 -5.80 -3.16
N ASN A 120 21.38 -4.71 -3.02
CA ASN A 120 21.84 -3.89 -4.16
C ASN A 120 22.78 -4.66 -5.09
N ARG A 121 23.66 -5.51 -4.56
CA ARG A 121 24.53 -6.38 -5.36
C ARG A 121 23.74 -7.39 -6.18
N ASP A 122 22.61 -7.86 -5.67
CA ASP A 122 21.70 -8.76 -6.38
C ASP A 122 20.75 -8.04 -7.35
N GLY A 123 20.90 -6.74 -7.54
CA GLY A 123 20.13 -5.92 -8.47
C GLY A 123 18.83 -5.34 -7.91
N HIS A 124 18.57 -5.47 -6.60
CA HIS A 124 17.40 -4.91 -5.95
C HIS A 124 17.70 -3.50 -5.45
N GLN A 125 17.04 -2.51 -6.02
CA GLN A 125 17.15 -1.11 -5.58
C GLN A 125 15.90 -0.72 -4.78
N PHE A 126 16.10 -0.44 -3.49
CA PHE A 126 15.04 -0.02 -2.59
C PHE A 126 15.34 1.37 -2.04
N VAL A 127 14.29 2.16 -1.83
CA VAL A 127 14.40 3.43 -1.11
C VAL A 127 14.51 3.12 0.38
N LEU A 128 15.58 3.58 1.01
CA LEU A 128 15.80 3.43 2.44
C LEU A 128 15.61 4.78 3.13
N LEU A 129 14.78 4.81 4.15
CA LEU A 129 14.58 5.96 5.04
C LEU A 129 15.06 5.62 6.45
N ASN A 130 15.83 6.51 7.04
CA ASN A 130 16.29 6.36 8.42
C ASN A 130 15.19 6.80 9.39
N LYS A 131 14.94 6.00 10.44
CA LYS A 131 14.06 6.40 11.54
C LYS A 131 14.74 7.46 12.43
N PRO A 132 14.00 8.44 12.95
CA PRO A 132 12.57 8.70 12.79
C PRO A 132 12.26 9.41 11.47
N VAL A 133 11.15 9.02 10.81
CA VAL A 133 10.67 9.66 9.59
C VAL A 133 9.48 10.54 9.92
N HIS A 134 9.54 11.78 9.48
CA HIS A 134 8.41 12.70 9.66
C HIS A 134 7.26 12.28 8.71
N PRO A 135 6.01 12.21 9.19
CA PRO A 135 4.88 11.79 8.35
C PRO A 135 4.73 12.57 7.06
N THR A 136 5.00 13.88 7.08
CA THR A 136 4.93 14.74 5.87
C THR A 136 5.94 14.30 4.81
N ASP A 137 7.16 13.95 5.22
CA ASP A 137 8.21 13.50 4.29
C ASP A 137 7.86 12.13 3.71
N LEU A 138 7.31 11.25 4.53
CA LEU A 138 6.84 9.94 4.09
C LEU A 138 5.72 10.07 3.04
N LEU A 139 4.71 10.90 3.32
CA LEU A 139 3.60 11.12 2.40
C LEU A 139 4.07 11.71 1.07
N ALA A 140 5.04 12.62 1.08
CA ALA A 140 5.65 13.16 -0.13
C ALA A 140 6.35 12.07 -0.95
N ARG A 141 7.09 11.18 -0.31
CA ARG A 141 7.76 10.05 -0.96
C ARG A 141 6.79 9.05 -1.58
N ILE A 142 5.71 8.78 -0.88
CA ILE A 142 4.65 7.89 -1.37
C ILE A 142 3.98 8.50 -2.61
N ALA A 143 3.62 9.76 -2.55
CA ALA A 143 2.99 10.46 -3.66
C ALA A 143 3.89 10.47 -4.90
N ASP A 144 5.18 10.75 -4.74
CA ASP A 144 6.16 10.74 -5.83
C ASP A 144 6.32 9.34 -6.44
N GLY A 145 6.42 8.31 -5.63
CA GLY A 145 6.53 6.93 -6.09
C GLY A 145 5.32 6.47 -6.90
N LEU A 146 4.13 6.84 -6.49
CA LEU A 146 2.89 6.48 -7.17
C LEU A 146 2.60 7.32 -8.41
N LYS A 147 3.08 8.57 -8.47
CA LYS A 147 3.00 9.42 -9.68
C LYS A 147 3.77 8.84 -10.85
N HIS A 148 4.98 8.33 -10.62
CA HIS A 148 5.80 7.71 -11.65
C HIS A 148 5.10 6.49 -12.28
N ARG A 149 4.31 5.77 -11.51
CA ARG A 149 3.51 4.65 -12.01
C ARG A 149 2.42 5.09 -12.97
N LYS A 150 1.73 6.20 -12.69
CA LYS A 150 0.68 6.75 -13.56
C LYS A 150 1.24 7.21 -14.92
N SER A 151 2.42 7.83 -14.94
CA SER A 151 3.05 8.29 -16.18
C SER A 151 3.55 7.13 -17.04
N GLN A 152 4.03 6.04 -16.45
CA GLN A 152 4.43 4.82 -17.16
C GLN A 152 3.22 4.09 -17.78
N HIS A 153 2.07 4.12 -17.13
CA HIS A 153 0.83 3.52 -17.65
C HIS A 153 0.22 4.34 -18.79
N ALA A 154 0.34 5.66 -18.73
CA ALA A 154 -0.13 6.56 -19.78
C ALA A 154 0.73 6.51 -21.06
N ALA A 155 2.00 6.12 -20.94
CA ALA A 155 2.94 6.03 -22.07
C ALA A 155 2.82 4.72 -22.88
N THR A 156 2.00 3.76 -22.43
CA THR A 156 1.87 2.42 -23.03
C THR A 156 0.58 2.26 -23.85
N VAL A 157 -0.10 3.34 -24.15
CA VAL A 157 -1.29 3.31 -25.00
C VAL A 157 -0.90 3.58 -26.44
#